data_581d2af73ae01d150fdd0b08c0609068
#
_entry.id   581d2af73ae01d150fdd0b08c0609068
#
_cell.length_a   1.000
_cell.length_b   1.000
_cell.length_c   1.000
_cell.angle_alpha   90.00
_cell.angle_beta   90.00
_cell.angle_gamma   90.00
#
_symmetry.space_group_name_H-M   'P 1'
#
loop_
_entity.id
_entity.type
_entity.pdbx_description
1 polymer ?
#
loop_
_entity_poly.entity_id
_entity_poly.type
_entity_poly.pdbx_seq_one_letter_code
_entity_poly.pdbx_strand_id
1 'polypeptide(L)'
;ARCLDQVADTRNALTWLAARPEVDPQRIAVIGHSFGAAVAVYAAGIDPRFAAVISSCGWGHGERKFRGQHPTPEAWDKFTKMLERGREHKAKTGEALWVSRWEVVPIPEHLRKNLSAKSQMQVPVETAQSMYDFRAEEVVDKIAPRPLMLLHTADDQVTPTEQSLRMFERAKMPTEMYLITGESHFPLAGEGKPARELIKGWLDRFFPLNS
;
A
#
# COMPACT_ATOMS: atom_id res chain seq x y z
N ALA A 1 -10.35 5.92 -7.37
CA ALA A 1 -9.49 4.76 -7.67
C ALA A 1 -9.86 3.61 -6.72
N ARG A 2 -10.21 2.43 -7.24
CA ARG A 2 -10.45 1.22 -6.44
C ARG A 2 -9.18 0.38 -6.39
N CYS A 3 -8.99 -0.40 -5.34
CA CYS A 3 -7.78 -1.20 -5.16
C CYS A 3 -7.51 -2.16 -6.32
N LEU A 4 -8.52 -2.90 -6.76
CA LEU A 4 -8.36 -3.86 -7.87
C LEU A 4 -8.11 -3.18 -9.22
N ASP A 5 -8.64 -1.97 -9.44
CA ASP A 5 -8.30 -1.18 -10.64
C ASP A 5 -6.80 -0.82 -10.63
N GLN A 6 -6.28 -0.40 -9.46
CA GLN A 6 -4.84 -0.10 -9.32
C GLN A 6 -3.96 -1.35 -9.48
N VAL A 7 -4.44 -2.51 -9.03
CA VAL A 7 -3.76 -3.80 -9.29
C VAL A 7 -3.72 -4.09 -10.79
N ALA A 8 -4.84 -3.91 -11.48
CA ALA A 8 -4.91 -4.09 -12.95
C ALA A 8 -3.97 -3.12 -13.67
N ASP A 9 -3.98 -1.84 -13.30
CA ASP A 9 -3.10 -0.81 -13.87
C ASP A 9 -1.63 -1.16 -13.65
N THR A 10 -1.26 -1.64 -12.45
CA THR A 10 0.10 -2.07 -12.12
C THR A 10 0.55 -3.24 -12.98
N ARG A 11 -0.33 -4.21 -13.23
CA ARG A 11 -0.04 -5.35 -14.13
C ARG A 11 0.02 -4.95 -15.60
N ASN A 12 -0.79 -3.99 -16.02
CA ASN A 12 -0.73 -3.42 -17.37
C ASN A 12 0.59 -2.67 -17.59
N ALA A 13 1.03 -1.90 -16.59
CA ALA A 13 2.33 -1.23 -16.62
C ALA A 13 3.49 -2.24 -16.71
N LEU A 14 3.42 -3.36 -15.96
CA LEU A 14 4.38 -4.46 -16.08
C LEU A 14 4.42 -5.03 -17.49
N THR A 15 3.25 -5.31 -18.08
CA THR A 15 3.15 -5.84 -19.46
C THR A 15 3.75 -4.86 -20.48
N TRP A 16 3.48 -3.58 -20.31
CA TRP A 16 4.04 -2.54 -21.18
C TRP A 16 5.57 -2.44 -21.06
N LEU A 17 6.09 -2.45 -19.80
CA LEU A 17 7.53 -2.44 -19.55
C LEU A 17 8.23 -3.67 -20.13
N ALA A 18 7.66 -4.87 -19.93
CA ALA A 18 8.24 -6.12 -20.41
C ALA A 18 8.33 -6.21 -21.95
N ALA A 19 7.55 -5.38 -22.66
CA ALA A 19 7.59 -5.29 -24.13
C ALA A 19 8.63 -4.27 -24.64
N ARG A 20 9.35 -3.56 -23.76
CA ARG A 20 10.35 -2.55 -24.16
C ARG A 20 11.68 -3.23 -24.46
N PRO A 21 12.35 -2.89 -25.59
CA PRO A 21 13.62 -3.52 -25.95
C PRO A 21 14.77 -3.21 -24.98
N GLU A 22 14.67 -2.11 -24.25
CA GLU A 22 15.64 -1.67 -23.24
C GLU A 22 15.42 -2.29 -21.85
N VAL A 23 14.37 -3.09 -21.65
CA VAL A 23 13.98 -3.67 -20.37
C VAL A 23 14.17 -5.19 -20.42
N ASP A 24 14.86 -5.74 -19.44
CA ASP A 24 14.86 -7.18 -19.20
C ASP A 24 13.53 -7.60 -18.56
N PRO A 25 12.66 -8.36 -19.28
CA PRO A 25 11.35 -8.73 -18.79
C PRO A 25 11.37 -9.65 -17.57
N GLN A 26 12.50 -10.30 -17.29
CA GLN A 26 12.69 -11.13 -16.10
C GLN A 26 13.18 -10.34 -14.88
N ARG A 27 13.46 -9.06 -15.07
CA ARG A 27 14.07 -8.20 -14.05
C ARG A 27 13.26 -6.92 -13.81
N ILE A 28 11.96 -7.08 -13.57
CA ILE A 28 11.07 -5.98 -13.23
C ILE A 28 10.64 -6.12 -11.77
N ALA A 29 11.01 -5.16 -10.94
CA ALA A 29 10.59 -5.07 -9.54
C ALA A 29 9.42 -4.09 -9.39
N VAL A 30 8.63 -4.27 -8.33
CA VAL A 30 7.58 -3.32 -7.93
C VAL A 30 7.86 -2.79 -6.53
N ILE A 31 7.80 -1.46 -6.40
CA ILE A 31 7.84 -0.77 -5.10
C ILE A 31 6.56 0.03 -4.92
N GLY A 32 5.97 -0.06 -3.74
CA GLY A 32 4.83 0.75 -3.36
C GLY A 32 4.99 1.35 -1.96
N HIS A 33 4.33 2.50 -1.75
CA HIS A 33 4.24 3.14 -0.46
C HIS A 33 2.78 3.28 -0.03
N SER A 34 2.49 3.01 1.27
CA SER A 34 1.14 3.16 1.85
C SER A 34 0.08 2.38 1.05
N PHE A 35 -0.91 3.06 0.44
CA PHE A 35 -1.89 2.43 -0.45
C PHE A 35 -1.22 1.68 -1.60
N GLY A 36 -0.21 2.29 -2.24
CA GLY A 36 0.56 1.66 -3.31
C GLY A 36 1.33 0.41 -2.85
N ALA A 37 1.72 0.33 -1.57
CA ALA A 37 2.38 -0.85 -1.02
C ALA A 37 1.45 -2.06 -0.93
N ALA A 38 0.19 -1.86 -0.50
CA ALA A 38 -0.82 -2.91 -0.50
C ALA A 38 -1.12 -3.40 -1.92
N VAL A 39 -1.22 -2.46 -2.89
CA VAL A 39 -1.39 -2.78 -4.31
C VAL A 39 -0.21 -3.56 -4.86
N ALA A 40 1.03 -3.16 -4.55
CA ALA A 40 2.25 -3.84 -5.01
C ALA A 40 2.32 -5.29 -4.50
N VAL A 41 2.04 -5.52 -3.21
CA VAL A 41 2.00 -6.87 -2.62
C VAL A 41 0.92 -7.72 -3.29
N TYR A 42 -0.29 -7.18 -3.46
CA TYR A 42 -1.38 -7.92 -4.09
C TYR A 42 -1.07 -8.25 -5.56
N ALA A 43 -0.61 -7.25 -6.34
CA ALA A 43 -0.26 -7.44 -7.74
C ALA A 43 0.82 -8.52 -7.91
N ALA A 44 1.87 -8.49 -7.08
CA ALA A 44 2.93 -9.48 -7.12
C ALA A 44 2.48 -10.87 -6.63
N GLY A 45 1.55 -10.93 -5.67
CA GLY A 45 0.98 -12.20 -5.20
C GLY A 45 0.18 -12.94 -6.27
N ILE A 46 -0.42 -12.21 -7.23
CA ILE A 46 -1.22 -12.79 -8.32
C ILE A 46 -0.53 -12.78 -9.69
N ASP A 47 0.61 -12.10 -9.81
CA ASP A 47 1.37 -12.03 -11.08
C ASP A 47 2.84 -12.37 -10.85
N PRO A 48 3.30 -13.56 -11.27
CA PRO A 48 4.65 -14.04 -11.02
C PRO A 48 5.75 -13.33 -11.82
N ARG A 49 5.41 -12.43 -12.74
CA ARG A 49 6.38 -11.69 -13.56
C ARG A 49 7.12 -10.59 -12.80
N PHE A 50 6.61 -10.15 -11.63
CA PHE A 50 7.37 -9.27 -10.76
C PHE A 50 8.51 -10.04 -10.10
N ALA A 51 9.75 -9.69 -10.40
CA ALA A 51 10.93 -10.41 -9.91
C ALA A 51 11.30 -10.07 -8.46
N ALA A 52 10.92 -8.89 -7.97
CA ALA A 52 11.13 -8.46 -6.58
C ALA A 52 10.04 -7.48 -6.14
N VAL A 53 9.77 -7.42 -4.84
CA VAL A 53 8.68 -6.61 -4.27
C VAL A 53 9.15 -5.83 -3.06
N ILE A 54 8.85 -4.53 -3.01
CA ILE A 54 9.11 -3.68 -1.85
C ILE A 54 7.80 -3.00 -1.42
N SER A 55 7.40 -3.26 -0.18
CA SER A 55 6.24 -2.66 0.48
C SER A 55 6.70 -1.69 1.57
N SER A 56 6.50 -0.39 1.39
CA SER A 56 6.84 0.64 2.36
C SER A 56 5.59 1.14 3.08
N CYS A 57 5.51 0.99 4.40
CA CYS A 57 4.37 1.39 5.25
C CYS A 57 3.02 0.92 4.71
N GLY A 58 2.99 -0.31 4.18
CA GLY A 58 1.83 -0.93 3.57
C GLY A 58 0.89 -1.56 4.58
N TRP A 59 -0.22 -2.10 4.05
CA TRP A 59 -1.21 -2.82 4.85
C TRP A 59 -1.72 -4.06 4.12
N GLY A 60 -2.02 -5.10 4.91
CA GLY A 60 -2.46 -6.39 4.40
C GLY A 60 -3.97 -6.58 4.45
N HIS A 61 -4.66 -5.92 5.41
CA HIS A 61 -6.08 -6.14 5.67
C HIS A 61 -6.81 -4.81 5.88
N GLY A 62 -7.66 -4.43 4.95
CA GLY A 62 -8.32 -3.12 4.92
C GLY A 62 -9.16 -2.82 6.15
N GLU A 63 -10.05 -3.72 6.57
CA GLU A 63 -10.86 -3.50 7.77
C GLU A 63 -9.99 -3.31 9.01
N ARG A 64 -9.00 -4.19 9.26
CA ARG A 64 -8.08 -4.08 10.40
C ARG A 64 -7.31 -2.76 10.38
N LYS A 65 -6.84 -2.33 9.19
CA LYS A 65 -6.19 -1.04 9.00
C LYS A 65 -7.11 0.11 9.42
N PHE A 66 -8.36 0.12 8.96
CA PHE A 66 -9.31 1.18 9.30
C PHE A 66 -9.75 1.16 10.77
N ARG A 67 -9.88 -0.01 11.38
CA ARG A 67 -10.10 -0.10 12.84
C ARG A 67 -8.96 0.54 13.64
N GLY A 68 -7.71 0.31 13.24
CA GLY A 68 -6.56 0.97 13.86
C GLY A 68 -6.51 2.48 13.64
N GLN A 69 -7.02 2.97 12.51
CA GLN A 69 -7.10 4.40 12.18
C GLN A 69 -8.29 5.12 12.84
N HIS A 70 -9.32 4.37 13.27
CA HIS A 70 -10.53 4.87 13.91
C HIS A 70 -10.75 4.12 15.23
N PRO A 71 -9.85 4.32 16.24
CA PRO A 71 -9.76 3.43 17.39
C PRO A 71 -10.88 3.63 18.42
N THR A 72 -11.61 4.76 18.41
CA THR A 72 -12.73 4.96 19.32
C THR A 72 -14.05 4.48 18.72
N PRO A 73 -15.04 4.05 19.53
CA PRO A 73 -16.36 3.66 19.05
C PRO A 73 -17.00 4.73 18.16
N GLU A 74 -16.87 6.00 18.54
CA GLU A 74 -17.46 7.14 17.82
C GLU A 74 -16.77 7.35 16.44
N ALA A 75 -15.42 7.26 16.39
CA ALA A 75 -14.67 7.38 15.15
C ALA A 75 -14.99 6.22 14.20
N TRP A 76 -15.09 5.00 14.75
CA TRP A 76 -15.47 3.81 13.98
C TRP A 76 -16.89 3.90 13.43
N ASP A 77 -17.85 4.31 14.27
CA ASP A 77 -19.26 4.51 13.86
C ASP A 77 -19.36 5.57 12.74
N LYS A 78 -18.64 6.70 12.89
CA LYS A 78 -18.58 7.72 11.84
C LYS A 78 -18.05 7.18 10.52
N PHE A 79 -16.98 6.38 10.57
CA PHE A 79 -16.38 5.79 9.38
C PHE A 79 -17.34 4.79 8.71
N THR A 80 -17.94 3.88 9.47
CA THR A 80 -18.86 2.86 8.94
C THR A 80 -20.14 3.49 8.37
N LYS A 81 -20.70 4.52 9.05
CA LYS A 81 -21.84 5.29 8.54
C LYS A 81 -21.49 6.05 7.26
N MET A 82 -20.26 6.51 7.09
CA MET A 82 -19.82 7.11 5.83
C MET A 82 -19.88 6.07 4.69
N LEU A 83 -19.42 4.83 4.92
CA LEU A 83 -19.53 3.76 3.92
C LEU A 83 -20.99 3.43 3.57
N GLU A 84 -21.85 3.38 4.58
CA GLU A 84 -23.30 3.13 4.39
C GLU A 84 -23.96 4.22 3.56
N ARG A 85 -23.77 5.49 3.94
CA ARG A 85 -24.25 6.65 3.15
C ARG A 85 -23.80 6.60 1.70
N GLY A 86 -22.54 6.17 1.45
CA GLY A 86 -22.03 6.03 0.08
C GLY A 86 -22.79 4.97 -0.73
N ARG A 87 -23.05 3.80 -0.12
CA ARG A 87 -23.84 2.73 -0.74
C ARG A 87 -25.27 3.17 -1.03
N GLU A 88 -25.93 3.81 -0.05
CA GLU A 88 -27.28 4.33 -0.21
C GLU A 88 -27.38 5.41 -1.30
N HIS A 89 -26.44 6.37 -1.31
CA HIS A 89 -26.39 7.42 -2.30
C HIS A 89 -26.26 6.82 -3.71
N LYS A 90 -25.32 5.88 -3.88
CA LYS A 90 -25.11 5.18 -5.14
C LYS A 90 -26.35 4.42 -5.61
N ALA A 91 -27.03 3.74 -4.68
CA ALA A 91 -28.25 3.00 -4.99
C ALA A 91 -29.41 3.92 -5.42
N LYS A 92 -29.51 5.13 -4.83
CA LYS A 92 -30.59 6.09 -5.10
C LYS A 92 -30.34 6.92 -6.36
N THR A 93 -29.09 7.31 -6.64
CA THR A 93 -28.76 8.29 -7.68
C THR A 93 -28.01 7.71 -8.87
N GLY A 94 -27.38 6.55 -8.70
CA GLY A 94 -26.41 6.01 -9.66
C GLY A 94 -25.02 6.66 -9.58
N GLU A 95 -24.87 7.73 -8.81
CA GLU A 95 -23.65 8.53 -8.73
C GLU A 95 -22.82 8.23 -7.47
N ALA A 96 -21.53 8.56 -7.49
CA ALA A 96 -20.64 8.41 -6.35
C ALA A 96 -20.87 9.54 -5.33
N LEU A 97 -20.92 9.18 -4.04
CA LEU A 97 -20.82 10.16 -2.96
C LEU A 97 -19.36 10.53 -2.73
N TRP A 98 -19.02 11.81 -2.85
CA TRP A 98 -17.70 12.34 -2.60
C TRP A 98 -17.56 12.80 -1.14
N VAL A 99 -16.46 12.41 -0.50
CA VAL A 99 -16.16 12.74 0.90
C VAL A 99 -14.75 13.30 1.01
N SER A 100 -14.48 13.99 2.12
CA SER A 100 -13.13 14.43 2.41
C SER A 100 -12.16 13.24 2.54
N ARG A 101 -10.97 13.38 1.96
CA ARG A 101 -9.89 12.39 2.14
C ARG A 101 -9.61 12.11 3.63
N TRP A 102 -9.76 13.13 4.48
CA TRP A 102 -9.50 13.03 5.92
C TRP A 102 -10.56 12.22 6.67
N GLU A 103 -11.77 12.10 6.13
CA GLU A 103 -12.79 11.18 6.65
C GLU A 103 -12.44 9.72 6.36
N VAL A 104 -11.72 9.47 5.28
CA VAL A 104 -11.30 8.12 4.88
C VAL A 104 -9.99 7.74 5.58
N VAL A 105 -8.97 8.61 5.51
CA VAL A 105 -7.66 8.38 6.12
C VAL A 105 -7.30 9.59 6.96
N PRO A 106 -7.39 9.51 8.31
CA PRO A 106 -7.14 10.63 9.22
C PRO A 106 -5.65 10.89 9.40
N ILE A 107 -5.00 11.43 8.37
CA ILE A 107 -3.57 11.80 8.44
C ILE A 107 -3.40 12.99 9.37
N PRO A 108 -2.55 12.91 10.41
CA PRO A 108 -2.22 14.01 11.30
C PRO A 108 -1.78 15.25 10.53
N GLU A 109 -2.21 16.44 10.97
CA GLU A 109 -2.01 17.69 10.24
C GLU A 109 -0.54 17.96 9.92
N HIS A 110 0.36 17.75 10.90
CA HIS A 110 1.79 17.96 10.74
C HIS A 110 2.44 17.07 9.67
N LEU A 111 1.81 15.95 9.31
CA LEU A 111 2.29 15.03 8.25
C LEU A 111 1.74 15.38 6.86
N ARG A 112 0.69 16.20 6.77
CA ARG A 112 0.01 16.51 5.49
C ARG A 112 0.92 17.25 4.50
N LYS A 113 1.95 17.95 4.99
CA LYS A 113 2.98 18.60 4.16
C LYS A 113 3.75 17.63 3.26
N ASN A 114 3.77 16.34 3.60
CA ASN A 114 4.44 15.30 2.80
C ASN A 114 3.60 14.81 1.62
N LEU A 115 2.34 15.27 1.52
CA LEU A 115 1.49 14.93 0.37
C LEU A 115 1.82 15.84 -0.82
N SER A 116 1.74 15.27 -2.01
CA SER A 116 1.85 16.05 -3.24
C SER A 116 0.77 17.12 -3.31
N ALA A 117 1.10 18.31 -3.81
CA ALA A 117 0.13 19.37 -4.10
C ALA A 117 -0.97 18.93 -5.09
N LYS A 118 -0.71 17.89 -5.88
CA LYS A 118 -1.68 17.28 -6.81
C LYS A 118 -2.57 16.21 -6.16
N SER A 119 -2.41 15.96 -4.86
CA SER A 119 -3.22 14.96 -4.16
C SER A 119 -4.69 15.35 -4.15
N GLN A 120 -5.56 14.40 -4.47
CA GLN A 120 -7.01 14.60 -4.42
C GLN A 120 -7.46 14.74 -2.96
N MET A 121 -8.14 15.86 -2.64
CA MET A 121 -8.65 16.14 -1.30
C MET A 121 -10.05 15.58 -1.06
N GLN A 122 -10.77 15.26 -2.13
CA GLN A 122 -12.02 14.52 -2.08
C GLN A 122 -11.89 13.22 -2.85
N VAL A 123 -12.52 12.19 -2.35
CA VAL A 123 -12.54 10.85 -2.97
C VAL A 123 -13.94 10.27 -2.93
N PRO A 124 -14.32 9.47 -3.92
CA PRO A 124 -15.60 8.76 -3.86
C PRO A 124 -15.58 7.70 -2.74
N VAL A 125 -16.68 7.52 -2.04
CA VAL A 125 -16.81 6.53 -0.95
C VAL A 125 -16.47 5.12 -1.43
N GLU A 126 -16.71 4.80 -2.69
CA GLU A 126 -16.33 3.51 -3.28
C GLU A 126 -14.82 3.26 -3.21
N THR A 127 -13.99 4.30 -3.17
CA THR A 127 -12.55 4.16 -2.91
C THR A 127 -12.31 3.65 -1.49
N ALA A 128 -12.97 4.26 -0.49
CA ALA A 128 -12.88 3.82 0.90
C ALA A 128 -13.40 2.39 1.08
N GLN A 129 -14.55 2.07 0.46
CA GLN A 129 -15.11 0.72 0.48
C GLN A 129 -14.15 -0.29 -0.13
N SER A 130 -13.55 0.02 -1.29
CA SER A 130 -12.61 -0.88 -1.93
C SER A 130 -11.34 -1.13 -1.11
N MET A 131 -10.89 -0.11 -0.36
CA MET A 131 -9.78 -0.26 0.58
C MET A 131 -10.19 -1.11 1.80
N TYR A 132 -11.40 -0.90 2.31
CA TYR A 132 -11.95 -1.68 3.44
C TYR A 132 -12.02 -3.17 3.12
N ASP A 133 -12.43 -3.52 1.90
CA ASP A 133 -12.60 -4.90 1.44
C ASP A 133 -11.28 -5.56 0.99
N PHE A 134 -10.21 -4.81 0.80
CA PHE A 134 -8.97 -5.30 0.21
C PHE A 134 -8.13 -6.14 1.17
N ARG A 135 -7.55 -7.25 0.68
CA ARG A 135 -6.85 -8.28 1.46
C ARG A 135 -5.53 -8.68 0.78
N ALA A 136 -4.50 -7.81 0.84
CA ALA A 136 -3.19 -8.13 0.28
C ALA A 136 -2.50 -9.29 1.01
N GLU A 137 -2.78 -9.47 2.30
CA GLU A 137 -2.23 -10.57 3.10
C GLU A 137 -2.73 -11.97 2.70
N GLU A 138 -3.83 -12.07 1.91
CA GLU A 138 -4.34 -13.36 1.41
C GLU A 138 -3.55 -13.93 0.24
N VAL A 139 -2.68 -13.12 -0.35
CA VAL A 139 -1.85 -13.51 -1.50
C VAL A 139 -0.36 -13.31 -1.25
N VAL A 140 0.05 -12.81 -0.10
CA VAL A 140 1.45 -12.50 0.20
C VAL A 140 2.35 -13.74 0.20
N ASP A 141 1.84 -14.90 0.60
CA ASP A 141 2.55 -16.19 0.58
C ASP A 141 2.87 -16.67 -0.84
N LYS A 142 2.14 -16.20 -1.84
CA LYS A 142 2.32 -16.54 -3.27
C LYS A 142 3.45 -15.76 -3.92
N ILE A 143 4.02 -14.76 -3.23
CA ILE A 143 5.18 -14.02 -3.73
C ILE A 143 6.42 -14.92 -3.75
N ALA A 144 6.61 -15.75 -2.72
CA ALA A 144 7.73 -16.68 -2.69
C ALA A 144 7.77 -17.62 -3.92
N PRO A 145 8.95 -17.98 -4.42
CA PRO A 145 10.28 -17.74 -3.87
C PRO A 145 10.92 -16.39 -4.27
N ARG A 146 10.15 -15.46 -4.82
CA ARG A 146 10.63 -14.12 -5.16
C ARG A 146 10.83 -13.29 -3.90
N PRO A 147 11.88 -12.43 -3.84
CA PRO A 147 12.18 -11.67 -2.64
C PRO A 147 11.12 -10.58 -2.38
N LEU A 148 10.72 -10.46 -1.11
CA LEU A 148 9.83 -9.45 -0.60
C LEU A 148 10.50 -8.68 0.54
N MET A 149 10.52 -7.35 0.42
CA MET A 149 10.89 -6.44 1.50
C MET A 149 9.64 -5.78 2.08
N LEU A 150 9.43 -5.93 3.38
CA LEU A 150 8.45 -5.18 4.17
C LEU A 150 9.21 -4.12 4.99
N LEU A 151 9.07 -2.85 4.64
CA LEU A 151 9.65 -1.72 5.34
C LEU A 151 8.53 -0.95 6.03
N HIS A 152 8.63 -0.72 7.36
CA HIS A 152 7.61 0.04 8.09
C HIS A 152 8.26 0.92 9.15
N THR A 153 7.62 2.04 9.47
CA THR A 153 8.04 2.87 10.60
C THR A 153 7.44 2.34 11.89
N ALA A 154 8.23 2.28 12.96
CA ALA A 154 7.82 1.65 14.22
C ALA A 154 6.60 2.32 14.86
N ASP A 155 6.54 3.66 14.76
CA ASP A 155 5.47 4.50 15.34
C ASP A 155 4.61 5.14 14.23
N ASP A 156 4.20 4.36 13.23
CA ASP A 156 3.40 4.87 12.12
C ASP A 156 2.02 5.34 12.59
N GLN A 157 1.80 6.66 12.52
CA GLN A 157 0.56 7.31 12.94
C GLN A 157 -0.54 7.26 11.87
N VAL A 158 -0.26 6.72 10.68
CA VAL A 158 -1.22 6.65 9.56
C VAL A 158 -1.62 5.22 9.26
N THR A 159 -0.64 4.33 9.08
CA THR A 159 -0.90 2.90 8.86
C THR A 159 -0.33 2.10 10.01
N PRO A 160 -1.16 1.41 10.81
CA PRO A 160 -0.66 0.66 11.96
C PRO A 160 0.44 -0.34 11.55
N THR A 161 1.57 -0.30 12.25
CA THR A 161 2.75 -1.15 11.99
C THR A 161 2.40 -2.64 12.05
N GLU A 162 1.40 -3.01 12.84
CA GLU A 162 0.83 -4.36 12.89
C GLU A 162 0.49 -4.91 11.50
N GLN A 163 0.10 -4.06 10.55
CA GLN A 163 -0.27 -4.50 9.20
C GLN A 163 0.88 -5.21 8.49
N SER A 164 2.11 -4.68 8.57
CA SER A 164 3.29 -5.33 8.01
C SER A 164 3.74 -6.53 8.81
N LEU A 165 3.60 -6.52 10.15
CA LEU A 165 3.87 -7.69 10.99
C LEU A 165 2.98 -8.88 10.59
N ARG A 166 1.68 -8.66 10.43
CA ARG A 166 0.74 -9.71 9.98
C ARG A 166 1.02 -10.21 8.56
N MET A 167 1.45 -9.33 7.65
CA MET A 167 1.90 -9.77 6.33
C MET A 167 3.17 -10.63 6.43
N PHE A 168 4.12 -10.26 7.28
CA PHE A 168 5.35 -11.02 7.49
C PHE A 168 5.09 -12.42 8.05
N GLU A 169 4.18 -12.54 9.03
CA GLU A 169 3.76 -13.83 9.60
C GLU A 169 3.17 -14.78 8.55
N ARG A 170 2.54 -14.26 7.52
CA ARG A 170 1.90 -15.05 6.44
C ARG A 170 2.81 -15.27 5.23
N ALA A 171 3.79 -14.40 5.03
CA ALA A 171 4.72 -14.48 3.92
C ALA A 171 5.66 -15.69 4.07
N LYS A 172 6.15 -16.18 2.92
CA LYS A 172 7.18 -17.23 2.87
C LYS A 172 8.53 -16.63 2.51
N MET A 173 9.59 -17.37 2.78
CA MET A 173 10.95 -16.94 2.44
C MET A 173 11.21 -16.94 0.91
N PRO A 174 12.03 -16.03 0.41
CA PRO A 174 12.77 -15.00 1.15
C PRO A 174 11.95 -13.72 1.37
N THR A 175 11.55 -13.46 2.62
CA THR A 175 10.90 -12.22 3.03
C THR A 175 11.69 -11.60 4.17
N GLU A 176 11.99 -10.32 4.07
CA GLU A 176 12.65 -9.56 5.13
C GLU A 176 11.76 -8.41 5.59
N MET A 177 11.78 -8.16 6.90
CA MET A 177 11.06 -7.06 7.50
C MET A 177 12.03 -6.10 8.20
N TYR A 178 11.87 -4.82 7.92
CA TYR A 178 12.63 -3.72 8.52
C TYR A 178 11.69 -2.77 9.24
N LEU A 179 11.96 -2.54 10.52
CA LEU A 179 11.30 -1.51 11.33
C LEU A 179 12.26 -0.34 11.50
N ILE A 180 11.83 0.85 11.06
CA ILE A 180 12.61 2.08 11.18
C ILE A 180 12.03 2.91 12.32
N THR A 181 12.89 3.37 13.23
CA THR A 181 12.53 4.30 14.30
C THR A 181 12.87 5.75 13.91
N GLY A 182 12.19 6.72 14.52
CA GLY A 182 12.47 8.14 14.29
C GLY A 182 11.95 8.70 12.96
N GLU A 183 11.25 7.90 12.16
CA GLU A 183 10.63 8.30 10.90
C GLU A 183 9.10 8.29 11.02
N SER A 184 8.45 9.14 10.23
CA SER A 184 6.99 9.16 10.12
C SER A 184 6.48 8.14 9.10
N HIS A 185 5.15 8.12 8.87
CA HIS A 185 4.53 7.34 7.79
C HIS A 185 5.20 7.54 6.41
N PHE A 186 5.94 8.61 6.22
CA PHE A 186 6.58 8.97 4.95
C PHE A 186 8.11 8.81 4.98
N PRO A 187 8.66 7.61 5.21
CA PRO A 187 10.10 7.41 5.40
C PRO A 187 10.94 7.68 4.14
N LEU A 188 10.29 7.84 2.98
CA LEU A 188 10.93 8.19 1.70
C LEU A 188 10.79 9.68 1.35
N ALA A 189 10.06 10.48 2.18
CA ALA A 189 9.95 11.92 1.98
C ALA A 189 11.23 12.65 2.37
N GLY A 190 11.40 13.87 1.85
CA GLY A 190 12.59 14.68 2.12
C GLY A 190 13.88 13.95 1.76
N GLU A 191 14.84 13.95 2.67
CA GLU A 191 16.09 13.20 2.48
C GLU A 191 15.88 11.70 2.51
N GLY A 192 14.99 11.17 3.38
CA GLY A 192 14.60 9.76 3.47
C GLY A 192 15.79 8.78 3.51
N LYS A 193 16.94 9.25 4.05
CA LYS A 193 18.23 8.58 3.94
C LYS A 193 18.24 7.16 4.50
N PRO A 194 17.75 6.91 5.74
CA PRO A 194 17.78 5.56 6.30
C PRO A 194 16.98 4.54 5.47
N ALA A 195 15.76 4.92 5.03
CA ALA A 195 14.92 4.04 4.23
C ALA A 195 15.53 3.75 2.85
N ARG A 196 16.14 4.78 2.22
CA ARG A 196 16.79 4.62 0.91
C ARG A 196 18.02 3.73 0.99
N GLU A 197 18.83 3.85 2.04
CA GLU A 197 20.00 3.00 2.27
C GLU A 197 19.60 1.53 2.48
N LEU A 198 18.55 1.28 3.26
CA LEU A 198 18.00 -0.06 3.46
C LEU A 198 17.49 -0.65 2.14
N ILE A 199 16.71 0.10 1.38
CA ILE A 199 16.19 -0.34 0.07
C ILE A 199 17.34 -0.63 -0.88
N LYS A 200 18.34 0.27 -0.96
CA LYS A 200 19.51 0.06 -1.82
C LYS A 200 20.27 -1.20 -1.44
N GLY A 201 20.61 -1.37 -0.18
CA GLY A 201 21.34 -2.56 0.29
C GLY A 201 20.56 -3.86 0.07
N TRP A 202 19.23 -3.82 0.19
CA TRP A 202 18.37 -4.96 -0.11
C TRP A 202 18.35 -5.27 -1.62
N LEU A 203 18.24 -4.24 -2.47
CA LEU A 203 18.28 -4.41 -3.93
C LEU A 203 19.65 -4.93 -4.38
N ASP A 204 20.75 -4.42 -3.84
CA ASP A 204 22.13 -4.90 -4.18
C ASP A 204 22.28 -6.40 -3.87
N ARG A 205 21.54 -6.93 -2.89
CA ARG A 205 21.61 -8.34 -2.48
C ARG A 205 20.64 -9.25 -3.24
N PHE A 206 19.40 -8.83 -3.43
CA PHE A 206 18.35 -9.66 -4.01
C PHE A 206 18.02 -9.33 -5.47
N PHE A 207 18.46 -8.16 -5.95
CA PHE A 207 18.18 -7.67 -7.29
C PHE A 207 19.39 -6.89 -7.85
N PRO A 208 20.61 -7.48 -7.86
CA PRO A 208 21.82 -6.78 -8.26
C PRO A 208 21.77 -6.35 -9.72
N LEU A 209 22.42 -5.21 -10.06
CA LEU A 209 22.43 -4.65 -11.42
C LEU A 209 23.23 -5.55 -12.40
N ASN A 210 24.21 -6.29 -11.92
CA ASN A 210 25.14 -7.11 -12.70
C ASN A 210 25.08 -8.56 -12.24
N SER A 211 24.10 -9.29 -12.66
CA SER A 211 23.99 -10.75 -12.45
C SER A 211 23.80 -11.47 -13.78
#